data_caf6973bbb153e1b1bb125140b1d301b
#
_entry.id   caf6973bbb153e1b1bb125140b1d301b
#
_cell.length_a   1.000
_cell.length_b   1.000
_cell.length_c   1.000
_cell.angle_alpha   90.00
_cell.angle_beta   90.00
_cell.angle_gamma   90.00
#
_symmetry.space_group_name_H-M   'P 1'
#
loop_
_entity.id
_entity.type
_entity.pdbx_description
1 polymer ?
#
loop_
_entity_poly.entity_id
_entity_poly.type
_entity_poly.pdbx_seq_one_letter_code
_entity_poly.pdbx_strand_id
1 'polypeptide(L)'
;MKKLFCFVVFLALVLTACKPDKGEQRLRVARFDEIDIGGELKDRIHRNYDRMESDKFLPENVFLSLEESGWWPGDTEGRTILAIVLDAQATKRTPKTLDAIFERYPKELNADGYFGLILPDSLVDEQQLSGNGWVLRALCEYYLWKKDQQTLEYIHKIIDNLALRTKGFHQRYPLDPIIRSHLGEVIGSRIDNPYNGWILSTDIGCDFIFLDGLVQAYEITNREDLIPVIDEIIALYERIDVEVIEAQTHSTLSGARALIRYYGITGNESLLQLAKERYEAYIQRATTENYENYNWFGRPEWSESCGIVDSYQLAVQLWAFTGNPAYLADAQKIYYNAICFEQRENGGFGGACCAGAHDHKSVAVFFYEAHWCCSMRGGEGLSCAAQYTAFVQGDRILLTNLVSGDYGLQRNAGKTQFTIETDYPFSNEAKVKFNDDAKNLTFSFFRPAWMTDIQVMLNGKALETKEENGFVVVAGSRKKNEVLDISFNQKAVALACENPNNMKGVTKYIYGPLTLGVVGGNIEALPKNAVIEKTGRQTFMVGRQPMTTVYHHMSPDVNEKYAIQMLY
;
A
#
# COMPACT_ATOMS: atom_id res chain seq x y z
N MET A 1 -75.45 -14.41 -5.83
CA MET A 1 -74.26 -14.48 -4.97
C MET A 1 -73.11 -15.00 -5.79
N LYS A 2 -72.33 -14.10 -6.37
CA LYS A 2 -71.08 -14.44 -7.12
C LYS A 2 -69.90 -14.12 -6.26
N LYS A 3 -69.08 -15.13 -5.89
CA LYS A 3 -67.83 -14.98 -5.16
C LYS A 3 -66.75 -14.54 -6.13
N LEU A 4 -66.18 -13.36 -5.87
CA LEU A 4 -65.02 -12.82 -6.58
C LEU A 4 -63.75 -13.38 -5.92
N PHE A 5 -62.96 -14.17 -6.63
CA PHE A 5 -61.65 -14.64 -6.22
C PHE A 5 -60.61 -13.61 -6.67
N CYS A 6 -59.99 -12.87 -5.74
CA CYS A 6 -58.83 -12.05 -6.01
C CYS A 6 -57.59 -12.94 -6.04
N PHE A 7 -56.98 -13.07 -7.21
CA PHE A 7 -55.63 -13.62 -7.40
C PHE A 7 -54.61 -12.50 -7.10
N VAL A 8 -53.90 -12.64 -5.99
CA VAL A 8 -52.72 -11.80 -5.72
C VAL A 8 -51.55 -12.47 -6.42
N VAL A 9 -51.08 -11.86 -7.50
CA VAL A 9 -49.82 -12.25 -8.17
C VAL A 9 -48.68 -11.65 -7.40
N PHE A 10 -47.92 -12.48 -6.68
CA PHE A 10 -46.63 -12.11 -6.13
C PHE A 10 -45.63 -12.02 -7.27
N LEU A 11 -45.28 -10.79 -7.67
CA LEU A 11 -44.18 -10.51 -8.58
C LEU A 11 -42.89 -10.64 -7.78
N ALA A 12 -42.24 -11.80 -7.85
CA ALA A 12 -40.88 -11.99 -7.35
C ALA A 12 -39.97 -11.19 -8.29
N LEU A 13 -39.53 -10.03 -7.82
CA LEU A 13 -38.39 -9.32 -8.41
C LEU A 13 -37.13 -10.17 -8.16
N VAL A 14 -36.79 -10.96 -9.16
CA VAL A 14 -35.46 -11.56 -9.25
C VAL A 14 -34.50 -10.41 -9.55
N LEU A 15 -33.80 -9.91 -8.54
CA LEU A 15 -32.61 -9.08 -8.72
C LEU A 15 -31.56 -9.97 -9.39
N THR A 16 -31.54 -9.95 -10.71
CA THR A 16 -30.39 -10.42 -11.47
C THR A 16 -29.24 -9.48 -11.16
N ALA A 17 -28.36 -9.90 -10.26
CA ALA A 17 -27.05 -9.29 -10.15
C ALA A 17 -26.44 -9.26 -11.56
N CYS A 18 -26.22 -8.07 -12.10
CA CYS A 18 -25.49 -7.89 -13.33
C CYS A 18 -24.09 -8.48 -13.14
N LYS A 19 -23.88 -9.69 -13.66
CA LYS A 19 -22.53 -10.18 -13.87
C LYS A 19 -21.86 -9.18 -14.83
N PRO A 20 -20.63 -8.76 -14.55
CA PRO A 20 -19.90 -7.86 -15.44
C PRO A 20 -19.93 -8.47 -16.86
N ASP A 21 -20.16 -7.59 -17.83
CA ASP A 21 -20.27 -7.95 -19.23
C ASP A 21 -19.05 -8.78 -19.65
N LYS A 22 -19.26 -9.91 -20.29
CA LYS A 22 -18.21 -10.87 -20.66
C LYS A 22 -17.21 -10.33 -21.72
N GLY A 23 -17.24 -9.02 -22.02
CA GLY A 23 -16.43 -8.36 -23.05
C GLY A 23 -15.21 -7.60 -22.56
N GLU A 24 -15.18 -7.08 -21.34
CA GLU A 24 -14.00 -6.38 -20.81
C GLU A 24 -13.18 -7.31 -19.92
N GLN A 25 -11.97 -7.63 -20.39
CA GLN A 25 -11.04 -8.42 -19.59
C GLN A 25 -10.59 -7.61 -18.36
N ARG A 26 -10.60 -8.26 -17.18
CA ARG A 26 -10.13 -7.66 -15.94
C ARG A 26 -8.69 -7.14 -16.08
N LEU A 27 -8.46 -5.98 -15.50
CA LEU A 27 -7.11 -5.43 -15.35
C LEU A 27 -6.30 -6.35 -14.43
N ARG A 28 -5.12 -6.78 -14.88
CA ARG A 28 -4.20 -7.66 -14.15
C ARG A 28 -2.88 -6.94 -13.90
N VAL A 29 -2.43 -6.94 -12.66
CA VAL A 29 -1.10 -6.46 -12.30
C VAL A 29 -0.01 -7.37 -12.90
N ALA A 30 1.16 -6.82 -13.20
CA ALA A 30 2.32 -7.61 -13.60
C ALA A 30 2.74 -8.57 -12.48
N ARG A 31 3.09 -9.80 -12.86
CA ARG A 31 3.67 -10.77 -11.92
C ARG A 31 5.16 -10.52 -11.75
N PHE A 32 5.72 -10.95 -10.63
CA PHE A 32 7.16 -10.83 -10.38
C PHE A 32 8.03 -11.52 -11.44
N ASP A 33 7.56 -12.62 -12.03
CA ASP A 33 8.28 -13.33 -13.10
C ASP A 33 8.20 -12.62 -14.47
N GLU A 34 7.36 -11.60 -14.60
CA GLU A 34 7.18 -10.80 -15.79
C GLU A 34 7.99 -9.49 -15.80
N ILE A 35 8.59 -9.12 -14.67
CA ILE A 35 9.33 -7.87 -14.51
C ILE A 35 10.72 -8.11 -13.90
N ASP A 36 11.70 -7.34 -14.33
CA ASP A 36 13.02 -7.20 -13.67
C ASP A 36 13.34 -5.71 -13.59
N ILE A 37 12.94 -5.12 -12.47
CA ILE A 37 13.04 -3.68 -12.23
C ILE A 37 14.51 -3.27 -12.09
N GLY A 38 14.85 -2.13 -12.66
CA GLY A 38 16.16 -1.50 -12.59
C GLY A 38 16.15 -0.20 -11.77
N GLY A 39 17.28 0.49 -11.78
CA GLY A 39 17.44 1.81 -11.17
C GLY A 39 17.25 1.80 -9.65
N GLU A 40 16.89 2.97 -9.12
CA GLU A 40 16.85 3.20 -7.67
C GLU A 40 15.78 2.35 -6.95
N LEU A 41 14.65 2.03 -7.58
CA LEU A 41 13.66 1.13 -6.97
C LEU A 41 14.25 -0.26 -6.72
N LYS A 42 15.02 -0.79 -7.67
CA LYS A 42 15.76 -2.05 -7.48
C LYS A 42 16.70 -1.97 -6.29
N ASP A 43 17.50 -0.91 -6.21
CA ASP A 43 18.48 -0.73 -5.13
C ASP A 43 17.79 -0.64 -3.77
N ARG A 44 16.65 0.04 -3.68
CA ARG A 44 15.84 0.15 -2.47
C ARG A 44 15.26 -1.20 -2.02
N ILE A 45 14.72 -2.01 -2.95
CA ILE A 45 14.23 -3.36 -2.65
C ILE A 45 15.38 -4.24 -2.17
N HIS A 46 16.53 -4.21 -2.86
CA HIS A 46 17.69 -5.02 -2.46
C HIS A 46 18.21 -4.66 -1.05
N ARG A 47 18.25 -3.37 -0.70
CA ARG A 47 18.63 -2.92 0.65
C ARG A 47 17.65 -3.44 1.70
N ASN A 48 16.34 -3.38 1.45
CA ASN A 48 15.36 -3.93 2.38
C ASN A 48 15.48 -5.44 2.49
N TYR A 49 15.64 -6.15 1.37
CA TYR A 49 15.86 -7.59 1.38
C TYR A 49 17.08 -7.99 2.19
N ASP A 50 18.22 -7.27 2.03
CA ASP A 50 19.43 -7.52 2.83
C ASP A 50 19.17 -7.26 4.32
N ARG A 51 18.32 -6.27 4.65
CA ARG A 51 17.89 -6.00 6.02
C ARG A 51 17.04 -7.13 6.57
N MET A 52 16.08 -7.63 5.80
CA MET A 52 15.21 -8.75 6.19
C MET A 52 15.94 -10.09 6.36
N GLU A 53 17.14 -10.21 5.85
CA GLU A 53 18.01 -11.38 6.04
C GLU A 53 19.14 -11.13 7.06
N SER A 54 19.01 -10.13 7.92
CA SER A 54 20.04 -9.77 8.92
C SER A 54 19.51 -9.80 10.35
N ASP A 55 20.39 -9.77 11.31
CA ASP A 55 20.26 -9.80 12.77
C ASP A 55 18.82 -9.98 13.34
N LYS A 56 17.98 -8.94 13.31
CA LYS A 56 16.63 -8.94 13.91
C LYS A 56 15.65 -9.92 13.25
N PHE A 57 15.91 -10.30 12.01
CA PHE A 57 15.02 -11.13 11.18
C PHE A 57 15.60 -12.53 10.92
N LEU A 58 16.65 -12.92 11.65
CA LEU A 58 17.15 -14.28 11.61
C LEU A 58 16.14 -15.27 12.26
N PRO A 59 16.14 -16.54 11.87
CA PRO A 59 15.16 -17.53 12.35
C PRO A 59 15.08 -17.63 13.88
N GLU A 60 16.18 -17.37 14.58
CA GLU A 60 16.21 -17.36 16.05
C GLU A 60 15.60 -16.10 16.67
N ASN A 61 15.40 -15.03 15.91
CA ASN A 61 14.92 -13.73 16.41
C ASN A 61 13.51 -13.36 15.89
N VAL A 62 13.01 -14.06 14.87
CA VAL A 62 11.69 -13.77 14.27
C VAL A 62 10.55 -14.15 15.21
N PHE A 63 10.69 -15.28 15.91
CA PHE A 63 9.63 -15.80 16.76
C PHE A 63 9.81 -15.27 18.18
N LEU A 64 8.81 -14.53 18.66
CA LEU A 64 8.72 -14.12 20.05
C LEU A 64 8.27 -15.32 20.90
N SER A 65 8.82 -15.49 22.11
CA SER A 65 8.33 -16.51 23.02
C SER A 65 6.87 -16.25 23.41
N LEU A 66 6.13 -17.29 23.78
CA LEU A 66 4.75 -17.14 24.25
C LEU A 66 4.64 -16.19 25.46
N GLU A 67 5.70 -16.10 26.29
CA GLU A 67 5.77 -15.18 27.42
C GLU A 67 6.02 -13.74 26.96
N GLU A 68 6.82 -13.54 25.89
CA GLU A 68 7.06 -12.24 25.26
C GLU A 68 5.93 -11.86 24.29
N SER A 69 5.23 -12.83 23.71
CA SER A 69 4.12 -12.67 22.77
C SER A 69 2.80 -12.24 23.41
N GLY A 70 2.80 -11.83 24.67
CA GLY A 70 1.65 -11.17 25.30
C GLY A 70 1.20 -9.92 24.55
N TRP A 71 2.02 -9.46 23.59
CA TRP A 71 1.79 -8.31 22.75
C TRP A 71 1.92 -8.71 21.27
N TRP A 72 0.85 -8.54 20.49
CA TRP A 72 0.82 -8.74 19.04
C TRP A 72 1.28 -10.13 18.56
N PRO A 73 0.71 -11.24 19.06
CA PRO A 73 1.13 -12.58 18.66
C PRO A 73 0.95 -12.81 17.17
N GLY A 74 2.01 -13.18 16.46
CA GLY A 74 2.02 -13.39 15.01
C GLY A 74 2.30 -12.14 14.17
N ASP A 75 2.38 -10.94 14.78
CA ASP A 75 2.58 -9.69 14.02
C ASP A 75 3.98 -9.64 13.39
N THR A 76 5.03 -9.76 14.18
CA THR A 76 6.42 -9.76 13.70
C THR A 76 6.70 -10.94 12.78
N GLU A 77 6.22 -12.11 13.14
CA GLU A 77 6.37 -13.36 12.40
C GLU A 77 5.73 -13.26 11.02
N GLY A 78 4.46 -12.87 10.97
CA GLY A 78 3.71 -12.73 9.72
C GLY A 78 4.30 -11.67 8.81
N ARG A 79 4.60 -10.49 9.33
CA ARG A 79 5.21 -9.40 8.54
C ARG A 79 6.58 -9.77 8.01
N THR A 80 7.42 -10.45 8.81
CA THR A 80 8.77 -10.87 8.38
C THR A 80 8.69 -11.88 7.23
N ILE A 81 7.87 -12.92 7.37
CA ILE A 81 7.68 -13.92 6.32
C ILE A 81 7.14 -13.24 5.05
N LEU A 82 6.13 -12.36 5.18
CA LEU A 82 5.54 -11.64 4.06
C LEU A 82 6.59 -10.80 3.30
N ALA A 83 7.39 -10.01 4.03
CA ALA A 83 8.44 -9.19 3.44
C ALA A 83 9.48 -10.03 2.69
N ILE A 84 10.02 -11.08 3.33
CA ILE A 84 11.01 -11.97 2.70
C ILE A 84 10.43 -12.62 1.43
N VAL A 85 9.18 -13.08 1.47
CA VAL A 85 8.50 -13.72 0.34
C VAL A 85 8.36 -12.76 -0.85
N LEU A 86 7.95 -11.53 -0.59
CA LEU A 86 7.74 -10.53 -1.65
C LEU A 86 9.07 -10.00 -2.19
N ASP A 87 10.01 -9.66 -1.32
CA ASP A 87 11.33 -9.15 -1.69
C ASP A 87 12.14 -10.19 -2.47
N ALA A 88 12.07 -11.47 -2.08
CA ALA A 88 12.73 -12.55 -2.80
C ALA A 88 12.22 -12.68 -4.24
N GLN A 89 10.89 -12.54 -4.43
CA GLN A 89 10.29 -12.56 -5.76
C GLN A 89 10.66 -11.31 -6.57
N ALA A 90 10.62 -10.12 -5.94
CA ALA A 90 10.95 -8.86 -6.61
C ALA A 90 12.43 -8.76 -7.00
N THR A 91 13.35 -9.29 -6.16
CA THR A 91 14.80 -9.27 -6.40
C THR A 91 15.30 -10.47 -7.22
N LYS A 92 14.46 -11.49 -7.46
CA LYS A 92 14.84 -12.79 -8.07
C LYS A 92 15.90 -13.55 -7.23
N ARG A 93 16.01 -13.25 -5.94
CA ARG A 93 16.98 -13.90 -5.04
C ARG A 93 16.34 -15.07 -4.31
N THR A 94 17.13 -16.10 -4.04
CA THR A 94 16.71 -17.19 -3.17
C THR A 94 16.86 -16.78 -1.71
N PRO A 95 15.81 -16.84 -0.89
CA PRO A 95 15.91 -16.51 0.53
C PRO A 95 16.88 -17.46 1.26
N LYS A 96 17.72 -16.92 2.12
CA LYS A 96 18.67 -17.72 2.91
C LYS A 96 18.06 -18.24 4.21
N THR A 97 17.08 -17.50 4.77
CA THR A 97 16.53 -17.75 6.11
C THR A 97 15.15 -18.35 6.09
N LEU A 98 14.41 -18.23 4.98
CA LEU A 98 13.00 -18.58 4.89
C LEU A 98 12.72 -20.08 5.19
N ASP A 99 13.55 -20.98 4.66
CA ASP A 99 13.39 -22.42 4.91
C ASP A 99 13.56 -22.74 6.40
N ALA A 100 14.54 -22.14 7.07
CA ALA A 100 14.77 -22.30 8.51
C ALA A 100 13.64 -21.67 9.35
N ILE A 101 13.05 -20.56 8.90
CA ILE A 101 11.85 -19.97 9.51
C ILE A 101 10.68 -20.95 9.42
N PHE A 102 10.40 -21.52 8.24
CA PHE A 102 9.32 -22.50 8.08
C PHE A 102 9.56 -23.82 8.81
N GLU A 103 10.81 -24.23 9.01
CA GLU A 103 11.15 -25.40 9.85
C GLU A 103 10.81 -25.16 11.34
N ARG A 104 10.97 -23.92 11.82
CA ARG A 104 10.60 -23.54 13.19
C ARG A 104 9.11 -23.28 13.36
N TYR A 105 8.46 -22.71 12.36
CA TYR A 105 7.09 -22.23 12.40
C TYR A 105 6.11 -23.15 13.15
N PRO A 106 6.00 -24.48 12.87
CA PRO A 106 5.06 -25.35 13.57
C PRO A 106 5.39 -25.56 15.06
N LYS A 107 6.61 -25.28 15.48
CA LYS A 107 7.05 -25.44 16.88
C LYS A 107 6.68 -24.22 17.73
N GLU A 108 6.42 -23.09 17.09
CA GLU A 108 6.12 -21.81 17.72
C GLU A 108 4.59 -21.55 17.82
N LEU A 109 3.79 -22.41 17.22
CA LEU A 109 2.33 -22.33 17.29
C LEU A 109 1.79 -22.93 18.60
N ASN A 110 0.65 -22.41 19.07
CA ASN A 110 -0.11 -23.06 20.14
C ASN A 110 -0.72 -24.40 19.68
N ALA A 111 -1.35 -25.14 20.59
CA ALA A 111 -1.92 -26.46 20.29
C ALA A 111 -3.01 -26.44 19.20
N ASP A 112 -3.67 -25.30 19.00
CA ASP A 112 -4.72 -25.10 18.00
C ASP A 112 -4.15 -24.62 16.64
N GLY A 113 -2.84 -24.35 16.57
CA GLY A 113 -2.12 -24.06 15.32
C GLY A 113 -2.14 -22.62 14.87
N TYR A 114 -2.20 -21.65 15.79
CA TYR A 114 -2.07 -20.21 15.56
C TYR A 114 -1.18 -19.57 16.62
N PHE A 115 -0.80 -18.30 16.44
CA PHE A 115 0.04 -17.58 17.40
C PHE A 115 -0.77 -17.01 18.57
N GLY A 116 -0.15 -17.04 19.76
CA GLY A 116 -0.70 -16.50 21.00
C GLY A 116 -1.43 -17.54 21.85
N LEU A 117 -2.12 -17.06 22.85
CA LEU A 117 -2.81 -17.90 23.83
C LEU A 117 -4.12 -18.46 23.27
N ILE A 118 -4.47 -19.68 23.67
CA ILE A 118 -5.81 -20.23 23.47
C ILE A 118 -6.72 -19.60 24.53
N LEU A 119 -7.57 -18.71 24.08
CA LEU A 119 -8.51 -18.00 24.95
C LEU A 119 -9.79 -18.83 25.19
N PRO A 120 -10.51 -18.59 26.31
CA PRO A 120 -11.85 -19.13 26.48
C PRO A 120 -12.79 -18.67 25.35
N ASP A 121 -13.83 -19.46 25.02
CA ASP A 121 -14.81 -19.13 23.98
C ASP A 121 -15.59 -17.81 24.21
N SER A 122 -15.48 -17.24 25.40
CA SER A 122 -16.10 -15.97 25.78
C SER A 122 -15.22 -14.73 25.49
N LEU A 123 -13.98 -14.93 25.02
CA LEU A 123 -13.01 -13.87 24.85
C LEU A 123 -12.38 -13.89 23.44
N VAL A 124 -12.13 -12.71 22.92
CA VAL A 124 -11.37 -12.44 21.70
C VAL A 124 -10.34 -11.34 22.00
N ASP A 125 -9.13 -11.47 21.47
CA ASP A 125 -8.05 -10.51 21.63
C ASP A 125 -7.77 -9.79 20.29
N GLU A 126 -7.93 -8.48 20.32
CA GLU A 126 -7.77 -7.62 19.14
C GLU A 126 -6.35 -7.69 18.56
N GLN A 127 -5.32 -7.71 19.40
CA GLN A 127 -3.92 -7.80 18.95
C GLN A 127 -3.60 -9.19 18.39
N GLN A 128 -4.14 -10.25 18.99
CA GLN A 128 -3.96 -11.61 18.48
C GLN A 128 -4.61 -11.79 17.09
N LEU A 129 -5.79 -11.23 16.88
CA LEU A 129 -6.43 -11.24 15.56
C LEU A 129 -5.58 -10.49 14.54
N SER A 130 -5.14 -9.27 14.86
CA SER A 130 -4.28 -8.47 14.00
C SER A 130 -3.02 -9.22 13.57
N GLY A 131 -2.28 -9.77 14.54
CA GLY A 131 -1.03 -10.49 14.26
C GLY A 131 -1.25 -11.74 13.40
N ASN A 132 -2.28 -12.56 13.71
CA ASN A 132 -2.62 -13.70 12.88
C ASN A 132 -3.19 -13.29 11.50
N GLY A 133 -3.70 -12.08 11.35
CA GLY A 133 -4.03 -11.47 10.05
C GLY A 133 -2.79 -11.33 9.16
N TRP A 134 -1.67 -10.86 9.73
CA TRP A 134 -0.38 -10.83 9.01
C TRP A 134 0.14 -12.22 8.68
N VAL A 135 -0.01 -13.17 9.60
CA VAL A 135 0.37 -14.58 9.33
C VAL A 135 -0.45 -15.13 8.16
N LEU A 136 -1.77 -14.92 8.13
CA LEU A 136 -2.60 -15.33 7.00
C LEU A 136 -2.11 -14.71 5.68
N ARG A 137 -1.82 -13.39 5.67
CA ARG A 137 -1.26 -12.71 4.50
C ARG A 137 0.04 -13.37 4.03
N ALA A 138 0.96 -13.62 4.95
CA ALA A 138 2.26 -14.23 4.67
C ALA A 138 2.14 -15.64 4.10
N LEU A 139 1.32 -16.48 4.73
CA LEU A 139 1.06 -17.85 4.29
C LEU A 139 0.37 -17.88 2.91
N CYS A 140 -0.57 -16.98 2.68
CA CYS A 140 -1.24 -16.85 1.39
C CYS A 140 -0.25 -16.48 0.27
N GLU A 141 0.61 -15.48 0.47
CA GLU A 141 1.64 -15.10 -0.52
C GLU A 141 2.67 -16.20 -0.73
N TYR A 142 3.10 -16.89 0.33
CA TYR A 142 4.00 -18.03 0.20
C TYR A 142 3.34 -19.18 -0.57
N TYR A 143 2.08 -19.51 -0.27
CA TYR A 143 1.33 -20.52 -1.01
C TYR A 143 1.14 -20.15 -2.48
N LEU A 144 0.86 -18.88 -2.78
CA LEU A 144 0.75 -18.41 -4.17
C LEU A 144 2.08 -18.60 -4.93
N TRP A 145 3.19 -18.37 -4.26
CA TRP A 145 4.53 -18.52 -4.85
C TRP A 145 4.98 -19.96 -4.98
N LYS A 146 4.89 -20.75 -3.90
CA LYS A 146 5.47 -22.12 -3.82
C LYS A 146 4.48 -23.25 -4.06
N LYS A 147 3.17 -22.99 -3.94
CA LYS A 147 2.11 -24.02 -3.97
C LYS A 147 2.30 -25.13 -2.92
N ASP A 148 2.91 -24.79 -1.80
CA ASP A 148 3.18 -25.71 -0.70
C ASP A 148 1.89 -26.12 0.05
N GLN A 149 1.60 -27.40 0.10
CA GLN A 149 0.37 -27.92 0.71
C GLN A 149 0.37 -27.78 2.24
N GLN A 150 1.55 -27.88 2.87
CA GLN A 150 1.64 -27.71 4.32
C GLN A 150 1.25 -26.28 4.74
N THR A 151 1.63 -25.30 3.93
CA THR A 151 1.21 -23.91 4.15
C THR A 151 -0.30 -23.75 4.06
N LEU A 152 -0.95 -24.44 3.12
CA LEU A 152 -2.41 -24.43 3.01
C LEU A 152 -3.08 -25.05 4.25
N GLU A 153 -2.51 -26.09 4.84
CA GLU A 153 -2.98 -26.68 6.11
C GLU A 153 -2.87 -25.69 7.28
N TYR A 154 -1.81 -24.88 7.34
CA TYR A 154 -1.69 -23.82 8.37
C TYR A 154 -2.76 -22.75 8.19
N ILE A 155 -3.05 -22.34 6.96
CA ILE A 155 -4.15 -21.40 6.68
C ILE A 155 -5.47 -21.97 7.20
N HIS A 156 -5.77 -23.25 6.91
CA HIS A 156 -7.00 -23.89 7.39
C HIS A 156 -7.07 -23.95 8.93
N LYS A 157 -5.98 -24.22 9.63
CA LYS A 157 -5.95 -24.23 11.10
C LYS A 157 -6.28 -22.88 11.71
N ILE A 158 -5.72 -21.80 11.16
CA ILE A 158 -6.04 -20.43 11.61
C ILE A 158 -7.53 -20.13 11.36
N ILE A 159 -8.06 -20.53 10.22
CA ILE A 159 -9.48 -20.36 9.90
C ILE A 159 -10.34 -21.12 10.93
N ASP A 160 -10.09 -22.42 11.10
CA ASP A 160 -10.93 -23.31 11.92
C ASP A 160 -10.87 -22.95 13.41
N ASN A 161 -9.68 -22.66 13.92
CA ASN A 161 -9.43 -22.60 15.35
C ASN A 161 -9.36 -21.16 15.91
N LEU A 162 -9.18 -20.16 15.04
CA LEU A 162 -9.18 -18.75 15.45
C LEU A 162 -10.32 -17.97 14.77
N ALA A 163 -10.36 -17.92 13.44
CA ALA A 163 -11.26 -17.03 12.73
C ALA A 163 -12.75 -17.36 12.96
N LEU A 164 -13.15 -18.62 12.79
CA LEU A 164 -14.56 -19.04 12.95
C LEU A 164 -15.07 -18.86 14.39
N ARG A 165 -14.18 -18.86 15.38
CA ARG A 165 -14.54 -18.63 16.80
C ARG A 165 -14.90 -17.16 17.07
N THR A 166 -14.52 -16.24 16.22
CA THR A 166 -14.83 -14.81 16.42
C THR A 166 -16.25 -14.43 16.00
N LYS A 167 -16.99 -15.34 15.38
CA LYS A 167 -18.37 -15.09 14.94
C LYS A 167 -19.25 -14.63 16.08
N GLY A 168 -19.94 -13.50 15.88
CA GLY A 168 -20.81 -12.86 16.87
C GLY A 168 -20.09 -11.91 17.84
N PHE A 169 -18.74 -11.81 17.79
CA PHE A 169 -18.00 -10.86 18.61
C PHE A 169 -17.91 -9.47 17.98
N HIS A 170 -17.77 -9.38 16.67
CA HIS A 170 -17.58 -8.08 15.96
C HIS A 170 -18.77 -7.14 16.12
N GLN A 171 -19.99 -7.68 16.31
CA GLN A 171 -21.18 -6.90 16.61
C GLN A 171 -21.11 -6.21 17.98
N ARG A 172 -20.30 -6.72 18.91
CA ARG A 172 -20.14 -6.25 20.30
C ARG A 172 -18.86 -5.44 20.50
N TYR A 173 -18.08 -5.22 19.43
CA TYR A 173 -16.86 -4.41 19.49
C TYR A 173 -17.21 -3.00 19.98
N PRO A 174 -16.50 -2.47 21.00
CA PRO A 174 -16.83 -1.19 21.61
C PRO A 174 -16.42 -0.03 20.69
N LEU A 175 -17.39 0.81 20.35
CA LEU A 175 -17.23 2.02 19.56
C LEU A 175 -17.44 3.31 20.37
N ASP A 176 -17.68 3.21 21.67
CA ASP A 176 -17.81 4.37 22.55
C ASP A 176 -16.42 5.01 22.78
N PRO A 177 -16.22 6.29 22.40
CA PRO A 177 -14.94 6.97 22.57
C PRO A 177 -14.45 6.99 24.03
N ILE A 178 -15.38 7.04 25.01
CA ILE A 178 -15.00 7.02 26.44
C ILE A 178 -14.34 5.70 26.82
N ILE A 179 -14.84 4.58 26.28
CA ILE A 179 -14.28 3.24 26.51
C ILE A 179 -12.97 3.07 25.76
N ARG A 180 -12.86 3.70 24.59
CA ARG A 180 -11.69 3.61 23.70
C ARG A 180 -10.67 4.74 23.91
N SER A 181 -10.90 5.64 24.89
CA SER A 181 -9.93 6.70 25.22
C SER A 181 -8.63 6.12 25.77
N HIS A 182 -7.51 6.61 25.26
CA HIS A 182 -6.16 6.13 25.57
C HIS A 182 -5.30 7.19 26.24
N LEU A 183 -5.91 8.22 26.79
CA LEU A 183 -5.18 9.29 27.47
C LEU A 183 -4.37 8.72 28.65
N GLY A 184 -3.05 8.83 28.52
CA GLY A 184 -2.10 8.33 29.52
C GLY A 184 -1.69 6.86 29.35
N GLU A 185 -2.21 6.15 28.36
CA GLU A 185 -1.84 4.76 28.07
C GLU A 185 -0.66 4.68 27.10
N VAL A 186 0.11 3.60 27.19
CA VAL A 186 1.20 3.35 26.24
C VAL A 186 0.61 2.88 24.91
N ILE A 187 1.02 3.51 23.83
CA ILE A 187 0.61 3.20 22.45
C ILE A 187 0.98 1.74 22.11
N GLY A 188 0.08 1.04 21.41
CA GLY A 188 0.27 -0.37 21.06
C GLY A 188 0.07 -1.32 22.21
N SER A 189 -0.38 -0.84 23.37
CA SER A 189 -0.60 -1.66 24.56
C SER A 189 -1.89 -2.45 24.50
N ARG A 190 -1.88 -3.57 25.20
CA ARG A 190 -3.06 -4.39 25.47
C ARG A 190 -3.80 -3.84 26.68
N ILE A 191 -5.12 -3.78 26.61
CA ILE A 191 -6.00 -3.43 27.73
C ILE A 191 -6.44 -4.71 28.42
N ASP A 192 -5.88 -5.00 29.60
CA ASP A 192 -6.03 -6.29 30.28
C ASP A 192 -7.46 -6.61 30.77
N ASN A 193 -8.28 -5.59 31.01
CA ASN A 193 -9.66 -5.79 31.46
C ASN A 193 -10.58 -5.98 30.25
N PRO A 194 -11.13 -7.20 30.00
CA PRO A 194 -12.00 -7.43 28.88
C PRO A 194 -13.29 -6.59 28.95
N TYR A 195 -13.70 -6.06 27.80
CA TYR A 195 -14.95 -5.36 27.63
C TYR A 195 -15.82 -6.05 26.57
N ASN A 196 -17.04 -6.42 26.91
CA ASN A 196 -17.97 -7.14 26.01
C ASN A 196 -17.38 -8.41 25.35
N GLY A 197 -16.46 -9.08 26.03
CA GLY A 197 -15.76 -10.24 25.49
C GLY A 197 -14.51 -9.91 24.65
N TRP A 198 -14.12 -8.64 24.56
CA TRP A 198 -12.91 -8.20 23.88
C TRP A 198 -11.80 -7.84 24.86
N ILE A 199 -10.61 -8.36 24.61
CA ILE A 199 -9.36 -7.82 25.10
C ILE A 199 -8.89 -6.83 24.02
N LEU A 200 -8.85 -5.54 24.38
CA LEU A 200 -8.71 -4.44 23.43
C LEU A 200 -7.25 -4.02 23.28
N SER A 201 -6.95 -3.41 22.14
CA SER A 201 -5.71 -2.67 21.89
C SER A 201 -5.90 -1.18 22.09
N THR A 202 -4.83 -0.47 22.44
CA THR A 202 -4.79 1.00 22.37
C THR A 202 -4.70 1.49 20.92
N ASP A 203 -4.31 0.64 19.97
CA ASP A 203 -4.41 0.90 18.54
C ASP A 203 -5.77 0.45 18.03
N ILE A 204 -6.71 1.39 17.94
CA ILE A 204 -8.12 1.10 17.67
C ILE A 204 -8.32 0.64 16.22
N GLY A 205 -9.06 -0.45 16.06
CA GLY A 205 -9.42 -0.99 14.74
C GLY A 205 -8.43 -2.03 14.20
N CYS A 206 -7.51 -2.56 15.01
CA CYS A 206 -6.58 -3.59 14.57
C CYS A 206 -7.26 -4.85 14.02
N ASP A 207 -8.51 -5.10 14.39
CA ASP A 207 -9.37 -6.13 13.80
C ASP A 207 -9.51 -6.01 12.26
N PHE A 208 -9.37 -4.81 11.72
CA PHE A 208 -9.42 -4.60 10.26
C PHE A 208 -8.17 -5.11 9.53
N ILE A 209 -7.04 -5.29 10.23
CA ILE A 209 -5.86 -5.98 9.69
C ILE A 209 -6.17 -7.47 9.53
N PHE A 210 -6.90 -8.04 10.49
CA PHE A 210 -7.36 -9.43 10.39
C PHE A 210 -8.29 -9.63 9.19
N LEU A 211 -9.17 -8.66 8.90
CA LEU A 211 -10.04 -8.70 7.72
C LEU A 211 -9.23 -8.85 6.41
N ASP A 212 -8.11 -8.14 6.24
CA ASP A 212 -7.28 -8.26 5.02
C ASP A 212 -6.71 -9.68 4.88
N GLY A 213 -6.24 -10.28 5.98
CA GLY A 213 -5.80 -11.67 6.01
C GLY A 213 -6.92 -12.68 5.70
N LEU A 214 -8.10 -12.48 6.29
CA LEU A 214 -9.25 -13.37 6.07
C LEU A 214 -9.76 -13.33 4.64
N VAL A 215 -9.88 -12.15 4.05
CA VAL A 215 -10.36 -12.02 2.66
C VAL A 215 -9.36 -12.66 1.70
N GLN A 216 -8.04 -12.54 1.94
CA GLN A 216 -7.05 -13.23 1.13
C GLN A 216 -7.10 -14.76 1.32
N ALA A 217 -7.30 -15.22 2.55
CA ALA A 217 -7.48 -16.65 2.83
C ALA A 217 -8.76 -17.21 2.17
N TYR A 218 -9.85 -16.43 2.16
CA TYR A 218 -11.08 -16.76 1.43
C TYR A 218 -10.83 -16.86 -0.09
N GLU A 219 -10.10 -15.92 -0.68
CA GLU A 219 -9.76 -15.94 -2.11
C GLU A 219 -9.00 -17.22 -2.51
N ILE A 220 -8.12 -17.73 -1.63
CA ILE A 220 -7.30 -18.91 -1.89
C ILE A 220 -8.06 -20.22 -1.62
N THR A 221 -8.83 -20.27 -0.52
CA THR A 221 -9.44 -21.49 -0.02
C THR A 221 -10.88 -21.72 -0.49
N ASN A 222 -11.58 -20.65 -0.91
CA ASN A 222 -13.01 -20.62 -1.22
C ASN A 222 -13.89 -21.15 -0.06
N ARG A 223 -13.47 -20.94 1.19
CA ARG A 223 -14.17 -21.36 2.41
C ARG A 223 -15.39 -20.47 2.66
N GLU A 224 -16.58 -20.92 2.21
CA GLU A 224 -17.84 -20.17 2.37
C GLU A 224 -18.24 -19.92 3.84
N ASP A 225 -17.77 -20.74 4.77
CA ASP A 225 -17.99 -20.58 6.21
C ASP A 225 -17.27 -19.36 6.80
N LEU A 226 -16.30 -18.76 6.09
CA LEU A 226 -15.68 -17.47 6.43
C LEU A 226 -16.60 -16.28 6.14
N ILE A 227 -17.52 -16.39 5.19
CA ILE A 227 -18.37 -15.26 4.75
C ILE A 227 -19.07 -14.59 5.94
N PRO A 228 -19.72 -15.32 6.88
CA PRO A 228 -20.39 -14.65 7.99
C PRO A 228 -19.44 -13.86 8.91
N VAL A 229 -18.19 -14.29 9.07
CA VAL A 229 -17.18 -13.57 9.88
C VAL A 229 -16.71 -12.33 9.13
N ILE A 230 -16.40 -12.47 7.85
CA ILE A 230 -16.01 -11.34 6.98
C ILE A 230 -17.11 -10.27 6.98
N ASP A 231 -18.37 -10.66 6.80
CA ASP A 231 -19.51 -9.74 6.78
C ASP A 231 -19.70 -9.03 8.14
N GLU A 232 -19.49 -9.70 9.27
CA GLU A 232 -19.54 -9.07 10.59
C GLU A 232 -18.45 -8.02 10.77
N ILE A 233 -17.21 -8.29 10.32
CA ILE A 233 -16.11 -7.33 10.40
C ILE A 233 -16.38 -6.15 9.45
N ILE A 234 -16.90 -6.39 8.25
CA ILE A 234 -17.28 -5.32 7.31
C ILE A 234 -18.39 -4.46 7.91
N ALA A 235 -19.39 -5.05 8.54
CA ALA A 235 -20.46 -4.30 9.22
C ALA A 235 -19.94 -3.48 10.42
N LEU A 236 -18.90 -3.94 11.11
CA LEU A 236 -18.18 -3.15 12.11
C LEU A 236 -17.44 -1.99 11.44
N TYR A 237 -16.68 -2.26 10.39
CA TYR A 237 -15.91 -1.28 9.63
C TYR A 237 -16.79 -0.15 9.05
N GLU A 238 -17.99 -0.47 8.61
CA GLU A 238 -18.96 0.52 8.12
C GLU A 238 -19.45 1.44 9.24
N ARG A 239 -19.70 0.90 10.45
CA ARG A 239 -20.24 1.64 11.60
C ARG A 239 -19.24 2.52 12.32
N ILE A 240 -17.93 2.25 12.17
CA ILE A 240 -16.91 2.99 12.90
C ILE A 240 -16.78 4.43 12.38
N ASP A 241 -16.86 5.40 13.28
CA ASP A 241 -16.43 6.77 12.99
C ASP A 241 -14.95 6.89 13.37
N VAL A 242 -14.11 6.81 12.35
CA VAL A 242 -12.65 6.73 12.51
C VAL A 242 -12.03 7.96 13.17
N GLU A 243 -12.68 9.12 13.04
CA GLU A 243 -12.20 10.37 13.64
C GLU A 243 -12.64 10.51 15.09
N VAL A 244 -13.89 10.17 15.38
CA VAL A 244 -14.44 10.29 16.73
C VAL A 244 -13.74 9.37 17.72
N ILE A 245 -13.32 8.17 17.28
CA ILE A 245 -12.62 7.22 18.15
C ILE A 245 -11.11 7.25 17.97
N GLU A 246 -10.58 8.16 17.14
CA GLU A 246 -9.15 8.25 16.83
C GLU A 246 -8.57 6.91 16.35
N ALA A 247 -9.25 6.27 15.38
CA ALA A 247 -8.82 4.98 14.86
C ALA A 247 -7.42 5.05 14.25
N GLN A 248 -6.67 3.95 14.34
CA GLN A 248 -5.37 3.84 13.70
C GLN A 248 -5.52 3.92 12.17
N THR A 249 -4.75 4.77 11.51
CA THR A 249 -4.85 4.95 10.06
C THR A 249 -4.39 3.72 9.29
N HIS A 250 -3.32 3.06 9.76
CA HIS A 250 -2.84 1.82 9.19
C HIS A 250 -3.93 0.73 9.17
N SER A 251 -4.57 0.46 10.31
CA SER A 251 -5.63 -0.55 10.39
C SER A 251 -6.84 -0.20 9.51
N THR A 252 -7.22 1.09 9.49
CA THR A 252 -8.32 1.58 8.63
C THR A 252 -8.02 1.37 7.16
N LEU A 253 -6.80 1.67 6.71
CA LEU A 253 -6.40 1.48 5.31
C LEU A 253 -6.24 0.00 4.94
N SER A 254 -5.76 -0.85 5.86
CA SER A 254 -5.74 -2.31 5.68
C SER A 254 -7.15 -2.86 5.47
N GLY A 255 -8.12 -2.40 6.27
CA GLY A 255 -9.54 -2.74 6.09
C GLY A 255 -10.08 -2.30 4.72
N ALA A 256 -9.76 -1.08 4.28
CA ALA A 256 -10.17 -0.59 2.96
C ALA A 256 -9.57 -1.45 1.82
N ARG A 257 -8.33 -1.92 1.95
CA ARG A 257 -7.71 -2.85 1.00
C ARG A 257 -8.41 -4.20 0.97
N ALA A 258 -8.81 -4.71 2.14
CA ALA A 258 -9.62 -5.91 2.24
C ALA A 258 -10.96 -5.76 1.50
N LEU A 259 -11.64 -4.60 1.66
CA LEU A 259 -12.87 -4.31 0.92
C LEU A 259 -12.66 -4.34 -0.60
N ILE A 260 -11.58 -3.74 -1.10
CA ILE A 260 -11.25 -3.75 -2.53
C ILE A 260 -10.98 -5.18 -3.04
N ARG A 261 -10.26 -5.99 -2.27
CA ARG A 261 -10.04 -7.41 -2.59
C ARG A 261 -11.36 -8.16 -2.64
N TYR A 262 -12.22 -7.96 -1.63
CA TYR A 262 -13.52 -8.64 -1.56
C TYR A 262 -14.49 -8.16 -2.65
N TYR A 263 -14.47 -6.87 -3.00
CA TYR A 263 -15.13 -6.34 -4.19
C TYR A 263 -14.67 -7.05 -5.45
N GLY A 264 -13.37 -7.24 -5.60
CA GLY A 264 -12.79 -7.99 -6.71
C GLY A 264 -13.33 -9.42 -6.85
N ILE A 265 -13.73 -10.07 -5.76
CA ILE A 265 -14.28 -11.43 -5.74
C ILE A 265 -15.80 -11.40 -5.97
N THR A 266 -16.51 -10.53 -5.26
CA THR A 266 -17.98 -10.54 -5.18
C THR A 266 -18.68 -9.63 -6.19
N GLY A 267 -18.03 -8.55 -6.62
CA GLY A 267 -18.64 -7.48 -7.42
C GLY A 267 -19.61 -6.60 -6.64
N ASN A 268 -19.58 -6.61 -5.31
CA ASN A 268 -20.46 -5.80 -4.49
C ASN A 268 -20.00 -4.34 -4.44
N GLU A 269 -20.69 -3.45 -5.16
CA GLU A 269 -20.35 -2.03 -5.32
C GLU A 269 -20.30 -1.24 -3.99
N SER A 270 -21.04 -1.66 -2.96
CA SER A 270 -20.98 -0.99 -1.66
C SER A 270 -19.59 -1.06 -1.02
N LEU A 271 -18.85 -2.16 -1.25
CA LEU A 271 -17.48 -2.35 -0.75
C LEU A 271 -16.51 -1.36 -1.41
N LEU A 272 -16.62 -1.19 -2.73
CA LEU A 272 -15.82 -0.21 -3.46
C LEU A 272 -16.14 1.21 -2.99
N GLN A 273 -17.40 1.53 -2.81
CA GLN A 273 -17.82 2.85 -2.36
C GLN A 273 -17.30 3.15 -0.95
N LEU A 274 -17.43 2.21 -0.02
CA LEU A 274 -16.92 2.35 1.35
C LEU A 274 -15.39 2.52 1.38
N ALA A 275 -14.66 1.75 0.57
CA ALA A 275 -13.21 1.90 0.46
C ALA A 275 -12.80 3.28 -0.07
N LYS A 276 -13.52 3.83 -1.05
CA LYS A 276 -13.31 5.19 -1.56
C LYS A 276 -13.55 6.23 -0.46
N GLU A 277 -14.63 6.13 0.28
CA GLU A 277 -14.96 7.05 1.39
C GLU A 277 -13.87 7.06 2.46
N ARG A 278 -13.34 5.89 2.83
CA ARG A 278 -12.22 5.77 3.79
C ARG A 278 -10.93 6.38 3.25
N TYR A 279 -10.63 6.17 1.97
CA TYR A 279 -9.47 6.78 1.34
C TYR A 279 -9.59 8.30 1.26
N GLU A 280 -10.77 8.83 0.92
CA GLU A 280 -11.02 10.28 0.89
C GLU A 280 -10.88 10.90 2.28
N ALA A 281 -11.45 10.27 3.32
CA ALA A 281 -11.29 10.71 4.70
C ALA A 281 -9.81 10.74 5.11
N TYR A 282 -9.05 9.70 4.75
CA TYR A 282 -7.62 9.63 5.01
C TYR A 282 -6.85 10.78 4.33
N ILE A 283 -7.03 10.96 3.02
CA ILE A 283 -6.33 12.03 2.27
C ILE A 283 -6.66 13.43 2.80
N GLN A 284 -7.90 13.66 3.22
CA GLN A 284 -8.32 14.98 3.71
C GLN A 284 -7.88 15.26 5.14
N ARG A 285 -7.76 14.23 6.00
CA ARG A 285 -7.73 14.43 7.45
C ARG A 285 -6.60 13.72 8.19
N ALA A 286 -5.88 12.83 7.51
CA ALA A 286 -4.85 12.02 8.14
C ALA A 286 -3.55 11.91 7.32
N THR A 287 -3.31 12.87 6.41
CA THR A 287 -2.06 12.96 5.64
C THR A 287 -1.27 14.21 5.98
N THR A 288 0.05 14.07 5.92
CA THR A 288 1.01 15.16 6.06
C THR A 288 1.25 15.88 4.73
N GLU A 289 1.97 16.99 4.75
CA GLU A 289 2.28 17.76 3.54
C GLU A 289 3.31 17.08 2.61
N ASN A 290 4.02 16.05 3.07
CA ASN A 290 4.85 15.18 2.23
C ASN A 290 4.22 13.81 1.94
N TYR A 291 2.91 13.69 2.11
CA TYR A 291 2.11 12.50 1.82
C TYR A 291 2.38 11.28 2.72
N GLU A 292 2.95 11.49 3.89
CA GLU A 292 2.94 10.52 4.98
C GLU A 292 1.57 10.53 5.69
N ASN A 293 1.39 9.67 6.69
CA ASN A 293 0.15 9.59 7.46
C ASN A 293 0.30 10.22 8.85
N TYR A 294 -0.81 10.61 9.44
CA TYR A 294 -0.96 10.62 10.89
C TYR A 294 -1.14 9.16 11.35
N ASN A 295 -0.51 8.76 12.43
CA ASN A 295 -0.68 7.38 12.90
C ASN A 295 -2.12 7.08 13.35
N TRP A 296 -2.82 8.09 13.86
CA TRP A 296 -4.25 8.02 14.19
C TRP A 296 -5.01 9.20 13.59
N PHE A 297 -6.26 8.98 13.23
CA PHE A 297 -7.13 10.07 12.83
C PHE A 297 -7.24 11.10 13.95
N GLY A 298 -7.16 12.37 13.62
CA GLY A 298 -7.23 13.48 14.57
C GLY A 298 -6.00 13.68 15.48
N ARG A 299 -4.98 12.80 15.40
CA ARG A 299 -3.77 12.86 16.23
C ARG A 299 -2.50 12.88 15.38
N PRO A 300 -2.06 14.06 14.93
CA PRO A 300 -0.86 14.20 14.08
C PRO A 300 0.43 14.20 14.89
N GLU A 301 0.66 13.19 15.71
CA GLU A 301 1.82 13.13 16.61
C GLU A 301 3.07 12.64 15.87
N TRP A 302 2.93 11.61 15.03
CA TRP A 302 3.98 11.05 14.19
C TRP A 302 3.38 10.21 13.05
N SER A 303 4.19 9.94 12.03
CA SER A 303 3.86 9.06 10.91
C SER A 303 4.47 7.67 11.08
N GLU A 304 3.95 6.68 10.35
CA GLU A 304 4.55 5.36 10.27
C GLU A 304 4.44 4.75 8.87
N SER A 305 5.50 4.04 8.47
CA SER A 305 5.57 3.43 7.13
C SER A 305 4.43 2.43 6.86
N CYS A 306 3.86 1.80 7.89
CA CYS A 306 2.77 0.85 7.72
C CYS A 306 1.55 1.48 7.05
N GLY A 307 1.06 2.61 7.57
CA GLY A 307 -0.06 3.36 7.00
C GLY A 307 0.27 3.97 5.63
N ILE A 308 1.51 4.44 5.46
CA ILE A 308 1.99 4.99 4.18
C ILE A 308 1.96 3.92 3.08
N VAL A 309 2.44 2.71 3.36
CA VAL A 309 2.42 1.59 2.41
C VAL A 309 0.99 1.20 2.05
N ASP A 310 0.09 1.13 3.03
CA ASP A 310 -1.32 0.82 2.75
C ASP A 310 -1.99 1.92 1.91
N SER A 311 -1.72 3.19 2.18
CA SER A 311 -2.27 4.30 1.38
C SER A 311 -1.81 4.26 -0.08
N TYR A 312 -0.53 3.94 -0.31
CA TYR A 312 0.02 3.73 -1.64
C TYR A 312 -0.66 2.58 -2.38
N GLN A 313 -0.74 1.42 -1.73
CA GLN A 313 -1.35 0.23 -2.33
C GLN A 313 -2.83 0.44 -2.61
N LEU A 314 -3.57 1.03 -1.66
CA LEU A 314 -4.99 1.33 -1.81
C LEU A 314 -5.24 2.31 -2.96
N ALA A 315 -4.41 3.35 -3.11
CA ALA A 315 -4.51 4.28 -4.22
C ALA A 315 -4.40 3.57 -5.58
N VAL A 316 -3.40 2.71 -5.77
CA VAL A 316 -3.24 1.94 -7.02
C VAL A 316 -4.41 0.96 -7.22
N GLN A 317 -4.88 0.30 -6.18
CA GLN A 317 -6.01 -0.62 -6.24
C GLN A 317 -7.32 0.09 -6.58
N LEU A 318 -7.58 1.27 -6.00
CA LEU A 318 -8.72 2.10 -6.34
C LEU A 318 -8.68 2.54 -7.80
N TRP A 319 -7.51 2.97 -8.30
CA TRP A 319 -7.37 3.23 -9.73
C TRP A 319 -7.70 2.01 -10.58
N ALA A 320 -7.19 0.84 -10.22
CA ALA A 320 -7.37 -0.38 -11.01
C ALA A 320 -8.86 -0.76 -11.18
N PHE A 321 -9.71 -0.44 -10.22
CA PHE A 321 -11.15 -0.73 -10.29
C PHE A 321 -12.01 0.45 -10.78
N THR A 322 -11.55 1.70 -10.61
CA THR A 322 -12.34 2.88 -10.98
C THR A 322 -11.88 3.54 -12.29
N GLY A 323 -10.64 3.30 -12.71
CA GLY A 323 -10.01 4.02 -13.82
C GLY A 323 -9.71 5.50 -13.53
N ASN A 324 -9.96 6.00 -12.31
CA ASN A 324 -9.72 7.40 -11.98
C ASN A 324 -8.21 7.70 -11.83
N PRO A 325 -7.61 8.49 -12.75
CA PRO A 325 -6.18 8.77 -12.76
C PRO A 325 -5.66 9.57 -11.55
N ALA A 326 -6.54 10.22 -10.80
CA ALA A 326 -6.17 10.96 -9.59
C ALA A 326 -5.51 10.04 -8.55
N TYR A 327 -6.00 8.80 -8.40
CA TYR A 327 -5.41 7.84 -7.49
C TYR A 327 -3.97 7.45 -7.85
N LEU A 328 -3.63 7.34 -9.15
CA LEU A 328 -2.25 7.12 -9.56
C LEU A 328 -1.35 8.34 -9.32
N ALA A 329 -1.90 9.54 -9.46
CA ALA A 329 -1.16 10.76 -9.12
C ALA A 329 -0.84 10.80 -7.63
N ASP A 330 -1.78 10.44 -6.76
CA ASP A 330 -1.54 10.32 -5.33
C ASP A 330 -0.54 9.21 -5.00
N ALA A 331 -0.68 8.03 -5.64
CA ALA A 331 0.28 6.94 -5.46
C ALA A 331 1.73 7.36 -5.79
N GLN A 332 1.95 8.09 -6.88
CA GLN A 332 3.29 8.59 -7.20
C GLN A 332 3.82 9.59 -6.15
N LYS A 333 2.97 10.50 -5.66
CA LYS A 333 3.37 11.44 -4.61
C LYS A 333 3.72 10.73 -3.29
N ILE A 334 2.89 9.76 -2.89
CA ILE A 334 3.12 8.95 -1.69
C ILE A 334 4.44 8.16 -1.84
N TYR A 335 4.64 7.51 -2.98
CA TYR A 335 5.87 6.75 -3.23
C TYR A 335 7.12 7.63 -3.14
N TYR A 336 7.15 8.74 -3.89
CA TYR A 336 8.36 9.56 -3.99
C TYR A 336 8.64 10.40 -2.74
N ASN A 337 7.63 10.85 -2.00
CA ASN A 337 7.87 11.80 -0.90
C ASN A 337 7.69 11.17 0.49
N ALA A 338 7.05 10.01 0.59
CA ALA A 338 6.82 9.33 1.86
C ALA A 338 7.54 7.99 1.93
N ILE A 339 7.20 6.99 1.12
CA ILE A 339 7.85 5.66 1.17
C ILE A 339 9.37 5.80 1.01
N CYS A 340 9.83 6.60 0.05
CA CYS A 340 11.25 6.77 -0.20
C CYS A 340 11.98 7.52 0.91
N PHE A 341 11.31 8.46 1.58
CA PHE A 341 11.88 9.18 2.73
C PHE A 341 11.97 8.29 3.97
N GLU A 342 10.95 7.47 4.21
CA GLU A 342 10.88 6.59 5.38
C GLU A 342 11.94 5.47 5.38
N GLN A 343 12.49 5.11 4.22
CA GLN A 343 13.56 4.11 4.16
C GLN A 343 14.84 4.63 4.82
N ARG A 344 15.43 3.82 5.69
CA ARG A 344 16.70 4.09 6.35
C ARG A 344 17.89 3.61 5.52
N GLU A 345 19.08 4.12 5.80
CA GLU A 345 20.31 3.73 5.08
C GLU A 345 20.62 2.23 5.17
N ASN A 346 20.25 1.58 6.29
CA ASN A 346 20.39 0.14 6.47
C ASN A 346 19.36 -0.70 5.70
N GLY A 347 18.41 -0.06 5.02
CA GLY A 347 17.33 -0.71 4.28
C GLY A 347 16.05 -0.92 5.08
N GLY A 348 16.06 -0.70 6.40
CA GLY A 348 14.88 -0.72 7.26
C GLY A 348 14.00 0.53 7.07
N PHE A 349 12.90 0.60 7.81
CA PHE A 349 11.95 1.71 7.78
C PHE A 349 11.60 2.15 9.19
N GLY A 350 11.13 3.38 9.34
CA GLY A 350 10.76 3.93 10.63
C GLY A 350 9.58 4.89 10.54
N GLY A 351 9.56 5.88 11.41
CA GLY A 351 8.57 6.93 11.44
C GLY A 351 9.19 8.32 11.35
N ALA A 352 8.37 9.31 11.02
CA ALA A 352 8.77 10.71 10.92
C ALA A 352 7.80 11.63 11.67
N CYS A 353 8.23 12.87 11.88
CA CYS A 353 7.35 13.95 12.37
C CYS A 353 6.36 14.33 11.28
N CYS A 354 5.11 14.58 11.66
CA CYS A 354 4.05 14.99 10.73
C CYS A 354 4.29 16.42 10.22
N ALA A 355 4.86 16.54 9.01
CA ALA A 355 5.10 17.82 8.38
C ALA A 355 3.79 18.54 8.06
N GLY A 356 3.69 19.80 8.49
CA GLY A 356 2.50 20.64 8.38
C GLY A 356 1.64 20.70 9.64
N ALA A 357 1.75 19.71 10.54
CA ALA A 357 1.05 19.69 11.82
C ALA A 357 1.91 20.29 12.94
N HIS A 358 1.29 20.80 14.01
CA HIS A 358 1.97 21.35 15.19
C HIS A 358 3.12 22.31 14.87
N ASP A 359 2.96 23.16 13.85
CA ASP A 359 3.98 24.08 13.36
C ASP A 359 5.27 23.43 12.81
N HIS A 360 5.25 22.12 12.54
CA HIS A 360 6.37 21.43 11.90
C HIS A 360 6.50 21.81 10.42
N LYS A 361 7.43 22.68 10.10
CA LYS A 361 7.77 23.07 8.71
C LYS A 361 8.64 22.03 8.00
N SER A 362 9.11 21.03 8.72
CA SER A 362 10.04 20.02 8.24
C SER A 362 9.49 18.62 8.45
N VAL A 363 9.79 17.72 7.52
CA VAL A 363 9.78 16.30 7.81
C VAL A 363 11.10 15.93 8.49
N ALA A 364 11.02 15.15 9.55
CA ALA A 364 12.19 14.74 10.34
C ALA A 364 12.00 13.32 10.85
N VAL A 365 13.10 12.57 10.98
CA VAL A 365 13.08 11.23 11.56
C VAL A 365 12.55 11.28 12.99
N PHE A 366 11.52 10.52 13.29
CA PHE A 366 10.97 10.33 14.63
C PHE A 366 11.51 9.03 15.25
N PHE A 367 11.47 7.92 14.48
CA PHE A 367 12.15 6.67 14.78
C PHE A 367 13.21 6.41 13.72
N TYR A 368 14.41 5.96 14.09
CA TYR A 368 15.38 5.59 13.06
C TYR A 368 15.06 4.26 12.39
N GLU A 369 14.67 3.25 13.10
CA GLU A 369 14.15 2.00 12.54
C GLU A 369 13.12 1.38 13.47
N ALA A 370 11.97 1.02 12.93
CA ALA A 370 10.95 0.23 13.61
C ALA A 370 11.00 -1.22 13.09
N HIS A 371 11.99 -1.97 13.63
CA HIS A 371 12.23 -3.36 13.22
C HIS A 371 11.11 -4.33 13.63
N TRP A 372 10.19 -3.87 14.49
CA TRP A 372 9.02 -4.65 14.94
C TRP A 372 7.81 -4.55 14.00
N CYS A 373 7.77 -3.58 13.07
CA CYS A 373 6.66 -3.41 12.12
C CYS A 373 7.08 -2.77 10.79
N CYS A 374 7.58 -1.52 10.80
CA CYS A 374 7.75 -0.69 9.60
C CYS A 374 8.77 -1.26 8.61
N SER A 375 9.87 -1.87 9.09
CA SER A 375 10.91 -2.41 8.20
C SER A 375 10.37 -3.48 7.27
N MET A 376 9.51 -4.37 7.76
CA MET A 376 8.87 -5.40 6.96
C MET A 376 7.80 -4.83 6.02
N ARG A 377 7.03 -3.84 6.51
CA ARG A 377 6.02 -3.18 5.68
C ARG A 377 6.64 -2.39 4.53
N GLY A 378 7.79 -1.76 4.77
CA GLY A 378 8.56 -1.10 3.71
C GLY A 378 8.95 -2.05 2.58
N GLY A 379 9.37 -3.28 2.91
CA GLY A 379 9.65 -4.34 1.93
C GLY A 379 8.43 -4.70 1.09
N GLU A 380 7.29 -4.94 1.73
CA GLU A 380 6.03 -5.15 1.00
C GLU A 380 5.71 -3.96 0.08
N GLY A 381 5.83 -2.72 0.59
CA GLY A 381 5.54 -1.51 -0.19
C GLY A 381 6.42 -1.35 -1.41
N LEU A 382 7.73 -1.56 -1.28
CA LEU A 382 8.68 -1.49 -2.39
C LEU A 382 8.47 -2.61 -3.41
N SER A 383 8.24 -3.83 -2.95
CA SER A 383 7.99 -4.99 -3.83
C SER A 383 6.67 -4.83 -4.59
N CYS A 384 5.60 -4.34 -3.93
CA CYS A 384 4.36 -3.98 -4.61
C CYS A 384 4.56 -2.82 -5.60
N ALA A 385 5.42 -1.82 -5.28
CA ALA A 385 5.72 -0.74 -6.21
C ALA A 385 6.36 -1.27 -7.50
N ALA A 386 7.18 -2.31 -7.42
CA ALA A 386 7.72 -2.97 -8.61
C ALA A 386 6.60 -3.61 -9.45
N GLN A 387 5.70 -4.39 -8.85
CA GLN A 387 4.58 -5.00 -9.57
C GLN A 387 3.63 -3.95 -10.18
N TYR A 388 3.34 -2.90 -9.42
CA TYR A 388 2.41 -1.86 -9.82
C TYR A 388 2.94 -0.93 -10.91
N THR A 389 4.18 -1.11 -11.37
CA THR A 389 4.69 -0.37 -12.55
C THR A 389 3.93 -0.69 -13.83
N ALA A 390 3.36 -1.90 -13.95
CA ALA A 390 2.70 -2.33 -15.16
C ALA A 390 1.45 -3.17 -14.89
N PHE A 391 0.43 -2.93 -15.71
CA PHE A 391 -0.81 -3.71 -15.75
C PHE A 391 -1.09 -4.18 -17.18
N VAL A 392 -1.87 -5.26 -17.30
CA VAL A 392 -2.29 -5.83 -18.58
C VAL A 392 -3.81 -5.97 -18.60
N GLN A 393 -4.44 -5.52 -19.69
CA GLN A 393 -5.86 -5.71 -19.97
C GLN A 393 -6.01 -6.17 -21.42
N GLY A 394 -6.27 -7.43 -21.61
CA GLY A 394 -6.32 -7.99 -22.98
C GLY A 394 -4.98 -7.89 -23.69
N ASP A 395 -4.97 -7.09 -24.75
CA ASP A 395 -3.77 -6.76 -25.52
C ASP A 395 -3.19 -5.38 -25.20
N ARG A 396 -3.74 -4.73 -24.17
CA ARG A 396 -3.26 -3.45 -23.68
C ARG A 396 -2.27 -3.65 -22.54
N ILE A 397 -1.14 -2.93 -22.61
CA ILE A 397 -0.17 -2.72 -21.53
C ILE A 397 -0.37 -1.30 -21.00
N LEU A 398 -0.50 -1.16 -19.67
CA LEU A 398 -0.60 0.12 -19.00
C LEU A 398 0.57 0.26 -18.02
N LEU A 399 1.45 1.21 -18.28
CA LEU A 399 2.50 1.60 -17.35
C LEU A 399 1.96 2.70 -16.43
N THR A 400 1.83 2.40 -15.15
CA THR A 400 1.36 3.36 -14.13
C THR A 400 2.44 4.31 -13.66
N ASN A 401 3.71 3.91 -13.88
CA ASN A 401 4.89 4.70 -13.62
C ASN A 401 5.96 4.36 -14.64
N LEU A 402 6.81 5.33 -14.97
CA LEU A 402 7.97 5.10 -15.83
C LEU A 402 9.14 4.66 -14.95
N VAL A 403 9.47 3.39 -14.98
CA VAL A 403 10.55 2.79 -14.18
C VAL A 403 11.45 1.97 -15.09
N SER A 404 12.76 2.17 -14.99
CA SER A 404 13.74 1.37 -15.73
C SER A 404 13.65 -0.10 -15.40
N GLY A 405 13.82 -0.97 -16.40
CA GLY A 405 13.78 -2.42 -16.20
C GLY A 405 13.43 -3.18 -17.45
N ASP A 406 13.46 -4.50 -17.33
CA ASP A 406 13.03 -5.45 -18.36
C ASP A 406 11.65 -6.00 -18.04
N TYR A 407 10.77 -5.97 -19.01
CA TYR A 407 9.37 -6.38 -18.90
C TYR A 407 9.07 -7.48 -19.91
N GLY A 408 8.40 -8.54 -19.48
CA GLY A 408 7.99 -9.65 -20.32
C GLY A 408 6.53 -10.02 -20.06
N LEU A 409 5.61 -9.11 -20.42
CA LEU A 409 4.21 -9.15 -20.02
C LEU A 409 3.38 -10.09 -20.91
N GLN A 410 2.62 -10.99 -20.28
CA GLN A 410 1.69 -11.89 -20.96
C GLN A 410 0.40 -11.15 -21.32
N ARG A 411 0.09 -11.07 -22.62
CA ARG A 411 -1.14 -10.53 -23.21
C ARG A 411 -1.95 -11.64 -23.89
N ASN A 412 -3.13 -11.36 -24.40
CA ASN A 412 -3.90 -12.32 -25.18
C ASN A 412 -3.19 -12.75 -26.47
N ALA A 413 -2.62 -11.80 -27.21
CA ALA A 413 -1.89 -12.06 -28.44
C ALA A 413 -0.48 -12.65 -28.24
N GLY A 414 -0.10 -12.95 -27.00
CA GLY A 414 1.19 -13.52 -26.63
C GLY A 414 2.04 -12.60 -25.75
N LYS A 415 3.19 -13.09 -25.32
CA LYS A 415 4.13 -12.36 -24.49
C LYS A 415 4.74 -11.19 -25.26
N THR A 416 4.88 -10.04 -24.63
CA THR A 416 5.59 -8.86 -25.16
C THR A 416 6.78 -8.55 -24.26
N GLN A 417 7.97 -8.52 -24.85
CA GLN A 417 9.21 -8.21 -24.15
C GLN A 417 9.73 -6.84 -24.57
N PHE A 418 10.03 -6.00 -23.59
CA PHE A 418 10.60 -4.67 -23.82
C PHE A 418 11.44 -4.23 -22.62
N THR A 419 12.38 -3.32 -22.87
CA THR A 419 13.22 -2.68 -21.87
C THR A 419 12.84 -1.21 -21.78
N ILE A 420 12.71 -0.67 -20.57
CA ILE A 420 12.55 0.76 -20.31
C ILE A 420 13.86 1.30 -19.75
N GLU A 421 14.33 2.40 -20.32
CA GLU A 421 15.44 3.20 -19.83
C GLU A 421 14.94 4.61 -19.50
N THR A 422 15.03 5.03 -18.24
CA THR A 422 14.61 6.35 -17.77
C THR A 422 15.27 6.69 -16.45
N ASP A 423 15.36 7.98 -16.15
CA ASP A 423 15.68 8.50 -14.81
C ASP A 423 14.49 9.31 -14.26
N TYR A 424 13.25 8.98 -14.69
CA TYR A 424 12.05 9.59 -14.14
C TYR A 424 11.95 9.30 -12.62
N PRO A 425 11.60 10.28 -11.79
CA PRO A 425 11.09 11.62 -12.10
C PRO A 425 12.18 12.70 -12.27
N PHE A 426 13.47 12.34 -12.31
CA PHE A 426 14.57 13.30 -12.41
C PHE A 426 14.92 13.67 -13.86
N SER A 427 14.60 12.83 -14.83
CA SER A 427 14.64 13.18 -16.25
C SER A 427 13.24 13.40 -16.82
N ASN A 428 13.20 14.08 -17.96
CA ASN A 428 12.00 14.30 -18.75
C ASN A 428 11.94 13.40 -19.97
N GLU A 429 12.62 12.26 -19.91
CA GLU A 429 12.74 11.33 -21.01
C GLU A 429 12.61 9.87 -20.55
N ALA A 430 12.06 9.05 -21.43
CA ALA A 430 12.08 7.59 -21.31
C ALA A 430 12.22 6.95 -22.68
N LYS A 431 12.94 5.84 -22.75
CA LYS A 431 13.06 5.00 -23.95
C LYS A 431 12.46 3.64 -23.69
N VAL A 432 11.62 3.18 -24.62
CA VAL A 432 11.04 1.83 -24.58
C VAL A 432 11.52 1.08 -25.82
N LYS A 433 12.40 0.12 -25.62
CA LYS A 433 12.93 -0.74 -26.68
C LYS A 433 12.19 -2.08 -26.68
N PHE A 434 11.57 -2.44 -27.80
CA PHE A 434 10.93 -3.74 -27.96
C PHE A 434 11.97 -4.83 -28.27
N ASN A 435 11.98 -5.89 -27.47
CA ASN A 435 12.97 -6.98 -27.57
C ASN A 435 12.45 -8.15 -28.42
N ASP A 436 11.17 -8.13 -28.80
CA ASP A 436 10.52 -9.07 -29.71
C ASP A 436 9.44 -8.37 -30.58
N ASP A 437 8.86 -9.11 -31.52
CA ASP A 437 7.71 -8.65 -32.30
C ASP A 437 6.43 -8.71 -31.42
N ALA A 438 5.72 -7.61 -31.32
CA ALA A 438 4.45 -7.52 -30.59
C ALA A 438 3.30 -7.17 -31.53
N LYS A 439 2.42 -8.13 -31.81
CA LYS A 439 1.21 -7.93 -32.62
C LYS A 439 0.07 -7.37 -31.79
N ASN A 440 -0.79 -6.57 -32.42
CA ASN A 440 -2.03 -6.05 -31.81
C ASN A 440 -1.81 -5.36 -30.45
N LEU A 441 -0.69 -4.64 -30.30
CA LEU A 441 -0.33 -4.01 -29.04
C LEU A 441 -1.03 -2.64 -28.90
N THR A 442 -1.67 -2.42 -27.76
CA THR A 442 -1.98 -1.09 -27.25
C THR A 442 -1.05 -0.80 -26.09
N PHE A 443 -0.04 0.03 -26.31
CA PHE A 443 0.92 0.44 -25.29
C PHE A 443 0.48 1.77 -24.69
N SER A 444 0.40 1.86 -23.36
CA SER A 444 -0.07 3.07 -22.69
C SER A 444 0.81 3.37 -21.48
N PHE A 445 1.07 4.65 -21.24
CA PHE A 445 1.75 5.09 -20.02
C PHE A 445 0.98 6.22 -19.35
N PHE A 446 0.98 6.22 -18.02
CA PHE A 446 0.29 7.20 -17.22
C PHE A 446 0.86 8.61 -17.44
N ARG A 447 -0.04 9.57 -17.63
CA ARG A 447 0.26 10.98 -17.83
C ARG A 447 -0.36 11.79 -16.68
N PRO A 448 0.38 12.03 -15.60
CA PRO A 448 -0.09 12.90 -14.51
C PRO A 448 -0.19 14.36 -14.96
N ALA A 449 -0.97 15.16 -14.22
CA ALA A 449 -1.24 16.56 -14.56
C ALA A 449 0.02 17.47 -14.57
N TRP A 450 1.10 17.05 -13.94
CA TRP A 450 2.40 17.75 -13.97
C TRP A 450 3.24 17.44 -15.20
N MET A 451 2.88 16.43 -16.00
CA MET A 451 3.57 16.07 -17.23
C MET A 451 2.90 16.78 -18.41
N THR A 452 3.65 17.64 -19.10
CA THR A 452 3.17 18.47 -20.22
C THR A 452 4.03 18.31 -21.46
N ASP A 453 3.57 18.83 -22.60
CA ASP A 453 4.30 18.88 -23.87
C ASP A 453 4.87 17.52 -24.30
N ILE A 454 4.06 16.47 -24.15
CA ILE A 454 4.47 15.10 -24.40
C ILE A 454 4.68 14.88 -25.89
N GLN A 455 5.83 14.34 -26.24
CA GLN A 455 6.15 13.90 -27.58
C GLN A 455 6.55 12.41 -27.54
N VAL A 456 6.04 11.66 -28.50
CA VAL A 456 6.39 10.25 -28.67
C VAL A 456 6.92 10.06 -30.08
N MET A 457 8.11 9.49 -30.21
CA MET A 457 8.72 9.16 -31.48
C MET A 457 8.93 7.64 -31.61
N LEU A 458 8.69 7.09 -32.78
CA LEU A 458 9.03 5.70 -33.12
C LEU A 458 10.21 5.70 -34.07
N ASN A 459 11.35 5.20 -33.63
CA ASN A 459 12.59 5.20 -34.41
C ASN A 459 12.92 6.60 -34.99
N GLY A 460 12.78 7.64 -34.18
CA GLY A 460 13.05 9.04 -34.54
C GLY A 460 11.98 9.72 -35.40
N LYS A 461 10.83 9.09 -35.66
CA LYS A 461 9.69 9.71 -36.36
C LYS A 461 8.56 9.97 -35.39
N ALA A 462 8.01 11.18 -35.44
CA ALA A 462 6.87 11.56 -34.60
C ALA A 462 5.71 10.57 -34.79
N LEU A 463 5.12 10.14 -33.67
CA LEU A 463 4.01 9.22 -33.65
C LEU A 463 2.77 9.95 -33.12
N GLU A 464 1.66 9.80 -33.82
CA GLU A 464 0.38 10.30 -33.32
C GLU A 464 -0.07 9.47 -32.11
N THR A 465 -0.42 10.14 -31.02
CA THR A 465 -0.88 9.54 -29.78
C THR A 465 -2.29 10.01 -29.45
N LYS A 466 -3.00 9.22 -28.65
CA LYS A 466 -4.28 9.63 -28.04
C LYS A 466 -4.10 9.72 -26.53
N GLU A 467 -4.96 10.49 -25.91
CA GLU A 467 -5.06 10.53 -24.44
C GLU A 467 -6.40 9.92 -24.02
N GLU A 468 -6.34 8.91 -23.15
CA GLU A 468 -7.51 8.20 -22.63
C GLU A 468 -7.35 7.98 -21.13
N ASN A 469 -8.31 8.45 -20.32
CA ASN A 469 -8.35 8.23 -18.87
C ASN A 469 -7.00 8.52 -18.17
N GLY A 470 -6.31 9.60 -18.54
CA GLY A 470 -5.03 9.97 -17.97
C GLY A 470 -3.83 9.16 -18.49
N PHE A 471 -3.98 8.40 -19.57
CA PHE A 471 -2.90 7.67 -20.23
C PHE A 471 -2.65 8.21 -21.63
N VAL A 472 -1.38 8.32 -21.99
CA VAL A 472 -0.97 8.45 -23.39
C VAL A 472 -1.00 7.07 -24.02
N VAL A 473 -1.71 6.93 -25.13
CA VAL A 473 -1.97 5.65 -25.82
C VAL A 473 -1.27 5.61 -27.16
N VAL A 474 -0.50 4.56 -27.37
CA VAL A 474 0.24 4.25 -28.59
C VAL A 474 -0.23 2.89 -29.12
N ALA A 475 -1.06 2.91 -30.14
CA ALA A 475 -1.62 1.69 -30.72
C ALA A 475 -0.79 1.18 -31.91
N GLY A 476 -0.87 -0.12 -32.17
CA GLY A 476 -0.31 -0.79 -33.34
C GLY A 476 0.79 -1.80 -33.00
N SER A 477 1.03 -2.72 -33.91
CA SER A 477 2.08 -3.74 -33.77
C SER A 477 3.46 -3.11 -33.70
N ARG A 478 4.37 -3.76 -32.98
CA ARG A 478 5.77 -3.36 -32.86
C ARG A 478 6.66 -4.47 -33.38
N LYS A 479 7.82 -4.05 -33.88
CA LYS A 479 8.86 -4.97 -34.35
C LYS A 479 10.00 -5.01 -33.33
N LYS A 480 10.68 -6.12 -33.31
CA LYS A 480 11.94 -6.26 -32.57
C LYS A 480 12.90 -5.13 -32.91
N ASN A 481 13.52 -4.55 -31.88
CA ASN A 481 14.45 -3.41 -31.93
C ASN A 481 13.81 -2.05 -32.28
N GLU A 482 12.50 -1.96 -32.46
CA GLU A 482 11.84 -0.63 -32.47
C GLU A 482 11.98 0.04 -31.13
N VAL A 483 12.16 1.37 -31.16
CA VAL A 483 12.32 2.21 -29.98
C VAL A 483 11.25 3.29 -29.96
N LEU A 484 10.51 3.38 -28.86
CA LEU A 484 9.71 4.55 -28.54
C LEU A 484 10.55 5.48 -27.67
N ASP A 485 10.84 6.67 -28.19
CA ASP A 485 11.41 7.78 -27.43
C ASP A 485 10.26 8.64 -26.92
N ILE A 486 10.15 8.79 -25.61
CA ILE A 486 9.14 9.57 -24.91
C ILE A 486 9.84 10.78 -24.29
N SER A 487 9.39 11.99 -24.60
CA SER A 487 9.87 13.21 -23.96
C SER A 487 8.70 14.07 -23.50
N PHE A 488 8.91 14.83 -22.43
CA PHE A 488 7.88 15.68 -21.82
C PHE A 488 8.53 16.79 -20.99
N ASN A 489 7.74 17.76 -20.56
CA ASN A 489 8.12 18.72 -19.53
C ASN A 489 7.43 18.41 -18.21
N GLN A 490 8.07 18.73 -17.08
CA GLN A 490 7.47 18.64 -15.76
C GLN A 490 7.18 20.03 -15.20
N LYS A 491 6.00 20.20 -14.62
CA LYS A 491 5.63 21.45 -13.97
C LYS A 491 6.39 21.65 -12.68
N ALA A 492 6.93 22.85 -12.51
CA ALA A 492 7.47 23.34 -11.25
C ALA A 492 6.49 24.37 -10.69
N VAL A 493 5.95 24.15 -9.50
CA VAL A 493 4.91 25.01 -8.91
C VAL A 493 5.11 25.23 -7.42
N ALA A 494 4.67 26.41 -6.96
CA ALA A 494 4.47 26.72 -5.55
C ALA A 494 3.01 26.43 -5.20
N LEU A 495 2.76 25.62 -4.19
CA LEU A 495 1.42 25.25 -3.72
C LEU A 495 1.19 25.79 -2.32
N ALA A 496 0.03 26.42 -2.09
CA ALA A 496 -0.43 26.72 -0.75
C ALA A 496 -0.87 25.44 -0.04
N CYS A 497 -0.56 25.30 1.26
CA CYS A 497 -1.05 24.21 2.08
C CYS A 497 -2.50 24.51 2.45
N GLU A 498 -3.40 23.64 2.01
CA GLU A 498 -4.85 23.80 2.16
C GLU A 498 -5.47 22.74 3.07
N ASN A 499 -4.71 21.69 3.44
CA ASN A 499 -5.24 20.66 4.33
C ASN A 499 -5.71 21.29 5.66
N PRO A 500 -6.96 21.09 6.07
CA PRO A 500 -7.53 21.74 7.25
C PRO A 500 -6.81 21.38 8.56
N ASN A 501 -6.15 20.23 8.61
CA ASN A 501 -5.40 19.74 9.78
C ASN A 501 -3.94 20.19 9.78
N ASN A 502 -3.45 20.76 8.68
CA ASN A 502 -2.07 21.23 8.54
C ASN A 502 -1.97 22.76 8.62
N MET A 503 -0.74 23.24 8.68
CA MET A 503 -0.42 24.66 8.69
C MET A 503 -1.06 25.38 7.50
N LYS A 504 -1.79 26.45 7.77
CA LYS A 504 -2.39 27.31 6.72
C LYS A 504 -1.48 28.51 6.41
N GLY A 505 -1.52 28.95 5.17
CA GLY A 505 -0.81 30.14 4.71
C GLY A 505 0.66 29.92 4.38
N VAL A 506 1.19 28.74 4.62
CA VAL A 506 2.53 28.33 4.18
C VAL A 506 2.50 27.79 2.76
N THR A 507 3.66 27.79 2.12
CA THR A 507 3.83 27.35 0.73
C THR A 507 4.81 26.20 0.68
N LYS A 508 4.51 25.19 -0.15
CA LYS A 508 5.46 24.14 -0.54
C LYS A 508 5.81 24.26 -2.02
N TYR A 509 7.03 23.85 -2.37
CA TYR A 509 7.52 23.88 -3.74
C TYR A 509 7.65 22.47 -4.25
N ILE A 510 7.15 22.22 -5.45
CA ILE A 510 7.17 20.89 -6.08
C ILE A 510 7.70 20.97 -7.51
N TYR A 511 8.33 19.90 -7.95
CA TYR A 511 8.72 19.67 -9.35
C TYR A 511 8.21 18.28 -9.77
N GLY A 512 7.27 18.25 -10.71
CA GLY A 512 6.57 17.01 -11.02
C GLY A 512 5.90 16.40 -9.77
N PRO A 513 6.20 15.15 -9.41
CA PRO A 513 5.71 14.52 -8.18
C PRO A 513 6.56 14.86 -6.94
N LEU A 514 7.71 15.51 -7.09
CA LEU A 514 8.73 15.66 -6.07
C LEU A 514 8.50 16.91 -5.22
N THR A 515 8.50 16.77 -3.90
CA THR A 515 8.53 17.85 -2.94
C THR A 515 9.97 18.33 -2.76
N LEU A 516 10.17 19.66 -2.78
CA LEU A 516 11.48 20.31 -2.63
C LEU A 516 11.66 20.81 -1.20
N GLY A 517 12.88 20.74 -0.69
CA GLY A 517 13.18 21.20 0.65
C GLY A 517 14.65 21.52 0.88
N VAL A 518 14.95 22.01 2.07
CA VAL A 518 16.31 22.37 2.53
C VAL A 518 16.69 21.50 3.71
N VAL A 519 17.74 20.70 3.57
CA VAL A 519 18.27 19.86 4.65
C VAL A 519 18.79 20.75 5.79
N GLY A 520 18.30 20.50 7.01
CA GLY A 520 18.65 21.29 8.19
C GLY A 520 18.24 22.76 8.08
N GLY A 521 17.33 23.10 7.17
CA GLY A 521 16.89 24.46 6.92
C GLY A 521 16.14 25.07 8.11
N ASN A 522 16.32 26.38 8.28
CA ASN A 522 15.54 27.22 9.19
C ASN A 522 15.21 28.53 8.50
N ILE A 523 14.41 28.44 7.44
CA ILE A 523 14.06 29.58 6.58
C ILE A 523 12.65 30.03 6.96
N GLU A 524 12.49 31.30 7.32
CA GLU A 524 11.21 31.83 7.78
C GLU A 524 10.17 31.89 6.68
N ALA A 525 10.54 32.42 5.51
CA ALA A 525 9.65 32.56 4.37
C ALA A 525 10.41 32.64 3.03
N LEU A 526 9.73 32.22 1.98
CA LEU A 526 10.16 32.40 0.60
C LEU A 526 9.05 33.08 -0.20
N PRO A 527 9.39 33.85 -1.27
CA PRO A 527 8.38 34.49 -2.11
C PRO A 527 7.45 33.45 -2.75
N LYS A 528 6.13 33.61 -2.60
CA LYS A 528 5.10 32.71 -3.19
C LYS A 528 5.22 32.58 -4.72
N ASN A 529 5.82 33.52 -5.38
CA ASN A 529 6.05 33.55 -6.83
C ASN A 529 7.53 33.33 -7.19
N ALA A 530 8.31 32.72 -6.30
CA ALA A 530 9.70 32.39 -6.59
C ALA A 530 9.79 31.47 -7.82
N VAL A 531 10.70 31.80 -8.73
CA VAL A 531 11.00 30.94 -9.89
C VAL A 531 11.71 29.70 -9.39
N ILE A 532 11.24 28.54 -9.83
CA ILE A 532 11.83 27.25 -9.55
C ILE A 532 12.65 26.83 -10.77
N GLU A 533 13.95 26.72 -10.60
CA GLU A 533 14.89 26.33 -11.65
C GLU A 533 15.61 25.04 -11.25
N LYS A 534 15.58 24.04 -12.13
CA LYS A 534 16.33 22.81 -11.94
C LYS A 534 17.79 23.03 -12.28
N THR A 535 18.70 22.81 -11.33
CA THR A 535 20.14 23.06 -11.48
C THR A 535 20.98 21.78 -11.58
N GLY A 536 20.40 20.63 -11.25
CA GLY A 536 21.04 19.32 -11.37
C GLY A 536 20.02 18.21 -11.31
N ARG A 537 20.47 16.94 -11.17
CA ARG A 537 19.56 15.78 -11.14
C ARG A 537 18.49 15.94 -10.05
N GLN A 538 18.88 16.31 -8.86
CA GLN A 538 18.02 16.41 -7.67
C GLN A 538 18.11 17.76 -6.96
N THR A 539 18.77 18.73 -7.58
CA THR A 539 19.02 20.06 -7.03
C THR A 539 18.27 21.13 -7.81
N PHE A 540 17.79 22.13 -7.06
CA PHE A 540 16.94 23.21 -7.56
C PHE A 540 17.34 24.53 -6.94
N MET A 541 17.02 25.62 -7.63
CA MET A 541 16.99 26.98 -7.07
C MET A 541 15.54 27.43 -6.99
N VAL A 542 15.09 27.85 -5.82
CA VAL A 542 13.80 28.50 -5.62
C VAL A 542 14.06 29.96 -5.27
N GLY A 543 13.94 30.82 -6.26
CA GLY A 543 14.46 32.17 -6.18
C GLY A 543 15.99 32.16 -6.00
N ARG A 544 16.47 32.49 -4.78
CA ARG A 544 17.90 32.43 -4.43
C ARG A 544 18.25 31.27 -3.47
N GLN A 545 17.26 30.47 -3.11
CA GLN A 545 17.44 29.40 -2.15
C GLN A 545 17.77 28.09 -2.88
N PRO A 546 18.94 27.46 -2.64
CA PRO A 546 19.19 26.09 -3.10
C PRO A 546 18.33 25.09 -2.34
N MET A 547 17.71 24.16 -3.06
CA MET A 547 16.88 23.09 -2.53
C MET A 547 17.24 21.75 -3.15
N THR A 548 16.86 20.68 -2.46
CA THR A 548 16.91 19.31 -2.95
C THR A 548 15.52 18.67 -2.87
N THR A 549 15.37 17.47 -3.41
CA THR A 549 14.14 16.70 -3.28
C THR A 549 14.09 15.94 -1.97
N VAL A 550 12.91 15.80 -1.38
CA VAL A 550 12.71 14.93 -0.19
C VAL A 550 13.06 13.49 -0.53
N TYR A 551 12.72 13.02 -1.72
CA TYR A 551 13.04 11.70 -2.24
C TYR A 551 14.53 11.33 -2.22
N HIS A 552 15.39 12.29 -2.44
CA HIS A 552 16.84 12.04 -2.58
C HIS A 552 17.44 11.39 -1.35
N HIS A 553 16.98 11.76 -0.18
CA HIS A 553 17.59 11.35 1.06
C HIS A 553 16.89 10.14 1.64
N MET A 554 17.57 9.00 1.67
CA MET A 554 17.24 7.98 2.63
C MET A 554 17.54 8.54 4.02
N SER A 555 16.63 8.39 4.95
CA SER A 555 16.84 8.85 6.30
C SER A 555 18.01 8.10 6.94
N PRO A 556 18.89 8.77 7.71
CA PRO A 556 19.98 8.10 8.40
C PRO A 556 19.46 7.05 9.39
N ASP A 557 20.21 5.96 9.51
CA ASP A 557 19.90 4.87 10.44
C ASP A 557 20.48 5.10 11.84
N VAL A 558 20.81 6.30 12.21
CA VAL A 558 21.50 6.61 13.45
C VAL A 558 20.83 7.76 14.20
N ASN A 559 21.19 7.93 15.45
CA ASN A 559 20.67 8.87 16.45
C ASN A 559 20.76 10.38 16.08
N GLU A 560 20.93 10.71 14.82
CA GLU A 560 20.97 12.10 14.36
C GLU A 560 19.57 12.53 13.93
N LYS A 561 19.15 13.68 14.43
CA LYS A 561 17.94 14.33 13.96
C LYS A 561 18.16 14.82 12.53
N TYR A 562 17.59 14.12 11.59
CA TYR A 562 17.58 14.50 10.18
C TYR A 562 16.25 15.18 9.84
N ALA A 563 16.34 16.40 9.36
CA ALA A 563 15.16 17.18 9.01
C ALA A 563 15.32 17.85 7.64
N ILE A 564 14.24 17.86 6.85
CA ILE A 564 14.16 18.60 5.59
C ILE A 564 13.01 19.59 5.72
N GLN A 565 13.36 20.88 5.74
CA GLN A 565 12.34 21.93 5.71
C GLN A 565 11.73 22.01 4.30
N MET A 566 10.41 21.89 4.23
CA MET A 566 9.66 21.89 2.97
C MET A 566 8.50 22.89 2.96
N LEU A 567 8.20 23.52 4.09
CA LEU A 567 7.14 24.52 4.24
C LEU A 567 7.74 25.90 4.58
N TYR A 568 7.25 26.94 3.91
CA TYR A 568 7.82 28.28 3.94
C TYR A 568 6.76 29.37 4.08
#